data_2478d95fed83bcc2fcff3c678061c9d0
#
_entry.id   2478d95fed83bcc2fcff3c678061c9d0
#
_cell.length_a   1.000
_cell.length_b   1.000
_cell.length_c   1.000
_cell.angle_alpha   90.00
_cell.angle_beta   90.00
_cell.angle_gamma   90.00
#
_symmetry.space_group_name_H-M   'P 1'
#
loop_
_entity.id
_entity.type
_entity.pdbx_description
1 polymer ?
#
loop_
_entity_poly.entity_id
_entity_poly.type
_entity_poly.pdbx_seq_one_letter_code
_entity_poly.pdbx_strand_id
1 'polypeptide(L)'
;LFSLLPDLQGKTILDLGCGVGGHCLEFVNGGAKKVVGIDISKKMLEVAEKENHHSKITYLNLPMESLSQISEKFDLVVSSLAIHYVKDFEKLVCDVFNLLNENGLFVFSQEHPLNTCFSEGERWTKDEKGNKLFANISNYSTDGVRESVWFIDGVKKYHRTFSSIINTLVLAGFSIEKLIEPIPTEELLLEFPDH
;
A
#
# COMPACT_ATOMS: atom_id res chain seq x y z
N LEU A 1 -8.99 -4.60 -0.11
CA LEU A 1 -8.28 -4.34 -1.38
C LEU A 1 -8.88 -5.19 -2.52
N PHE A 2 -8.95 -6.51 -2.40
CA PHE A 2 -9.41 -7.42 -3.47
C PHE A 2 -10.80 -7.11 -4.04
N SER A 3 -11.73 -6.60 -3.21
CA SER A 3 -13.07 -6.18 -3.64
C SER A 3 -13.07 -4.96 -4.59
N LEU A 4 -11.93 -4.30 -4.76
CA LEU A 4 -11.74 -3.17 -5.66
C LEU A 4 -11.06 -3.56 -6.98
N LEU A 5 -10.51 -4.79 -7.05
CA LEU A 5 -9.82 -5.22 -8.24
C LEU A 5 -10.81 -5.50 -9.38
N PRO A 6 -10.45 -5.17 -10.63
CA PRO A 6 -11.23 -5.56 -11.80
C PRO A 6 -11.09 -7.07 -12.05
N ASP A 7 -11.76 -7.58 -13.08
CA ASP A 7 -11.43 -8.91 -13.61
C ASP A 7 -9.96 -8.97 -14.02
N LEU A 8 -9.24 -9.96 -13.48
CA LEU A 8 -7.80 -10.14 -13.66
C LEU A 8 -7.44 -10.97 -14.90
N GLN A 9 -8.44 -11.57 -15.56
CA GLN A 9 -8.23 -12.47 -16.68
C GLN A 9 -7.42 -11.80 -17.80
N GLY A 10 -6.26 -12.38 -18.10
CA GLY A 10 -5.37 -11.94 -19.18
C GLY A 10 -4.58 -10.65 -18.90
N LYS A 11 -4.71 -10.04 -17.74
CA LYS A 11 -4.03 -8.78 -17.37
C LYS A 11 -2.56 -8.96 -17.02
N THR A 12 -1.79 -7.92 -17.29
CA THR A 12 -0.42 -7.73 -16.77
C THR A 12 -0.47 -6.84 -15.53
N ILE A 13 0.10 -7.32 -14.43
CA ILE A 13 -0.03 -6.69 -13.10
C ILE A 13 1.34 -6.39 -12.50
N LEU A 14 1.48 -5.19 -11.92
CA LEU A 14 2.62 -4.80 -11.09
C LEU A 14 2.17 -4.69 -9.62
N ASP A 15 2.83 -5.42 -8.73
CA ASP A 15 2.58 -5.36 -7.28
C ASP A 15 3.72 -4.61 -6.58
N LEU A 16 3.41 -3.44 -6.04
CA LEU A 16 4.36 -2.54 -5.38
C LEU A 16 4.45 -2.84 -3.88
N GLY A 17 5.61 -3.29 -3.42
CA GLY A 17 5.82 -3.74 -2.06
C GLY A 17 5.16 -5.10 -1.84
N CYS A 18 5.45 -6.06 -2.72
CA CYS A 18 4.79 -7.37 -2.76
C CYS A 18 5.12 -8.28 -1.55
N GLY A 19 6.10 -7.90 -0.73
CA GLY A 19 6.51 -8.68 0.43
C GLY A 19 6.87 -10.13 0.07
N VAL A 20 6.20 -11.07 0.71
CA VAL A 20 6.38 -12.51 0.47
C VAL A 20 5.62 -13.04 -0.75
N GLY A 21 5.00 -12.19 -1.55
CA GLY A 21 4.41 -12.56 -2.84
C GLY A 21 3.03 -13.24 -2.79
N GLY A 22 2.36 -13.25 -1.64
CA GLY A 22 1.04 -13.88 -1.50
C GLY A 22 0.01 -13.31 -2.49
N HIS A 23 -0.09 -12.00 -2.60
CA HIS A 23 -0.98 -11.34 -3.56
C HIS A 23 -0.60 -11.64 -5.02
N CYS A 24 0.71 -11.70 -5.34
CA CYS A 24 1.16 -12.05 -6.69
C CYS A 24 0.62 -13.42 -7.11
N LEU A 25 0.65 -14.40 -6.21
CA LEU A 25 0.10 -15.74 -6.48
C LEU A 25 -1.43 -15.69 -6.63
N GLU A 26 -2.13 -14.93 -5.79
CA GLU A 26 -3.59 -14.74 -5.91
C GLU A 26 -3.96 -14.08 -7.25
N PHE A 27 -3.19 -13.10 -7.74
CA PHE A 27 -3.43 -12.50 -9.04
C PHE A 27 -3.29 -13.50 -10.19
N VAL A 28 -2.29 -14.38 -10.13
CA VAL A 28 -2.13 -15.46 -11.13
C VAL A 28 -3.29 -16.44 -11.06
N ASN A 29 -3.71 -16.83 -9.85
CA ASN A 29 -4.87 -17.71 -9.64
C ASN A 29 -6.17 -17.07 -10.13
N GLY A 30 -6.28 -15.74 -10.06
CA GLY A 30 -7.36 -14.93 -10.64
C GLY A 30 -7.29 -14.76 -12.16
N GLY A 31 -6.34 -15.42 -12.84
CA GLY A 31 -6.25 -15.45 -14.31
C GLY A 31 -5.29 -14.43 -14.93
N ALA A 32 -4.47 -13.74 -14.13
CA ALA A 32 -3.48 -12.82 -14.67
C ALA A 32 -2.56 -13.52 -15.71
N LYS A 33 -2.23 -12.79 -16.76
CA LYS A 33 -1.29 -13.24 -17.80
C LYS A 33 0.14 -13.22 -17.29
N LYS A 34 0.48 -12.17 -16.56
CA LYS A 34 1.82 -11.93 -16.02
C LYS A 34 1.71 -11.06 -14.77
N VAL A 35 2.53 -11.34 -13.78
CA VAL A 35 2.66 -10.53 -12.55
C VAL A 35 4.13 -10.19 -12.35
N VAL A 36 4.42 -8.93 -12.03
CA VAL A 36 5.71 -8.47 -11.57
C VAL A 36 5.53 -7.99 -10.14
N GLY A 37 6.20 -8.62 -9.18
CA GLY A 37 6.24 -8.17 -7.78
C GLY A 37 7.56 -7.47 -7.50
N ILE A 38 7.51 -6.27 -6.92
CA ILE A 38 8.71 -5.57 -6.47
C ILE A 38 8.70 -5.39 -4.97
N ASP A 39 9.85 -5.56 -4.33
CA ASP A 39 10.04 -5.24 -2.92
C ASP A 39 11.50 -4.82 -2.66
N ILE A 40 11.69 -3.93 -1.68
CA ILE A 40 13.03 -3.49 -1.26
C ILE A 40 13.75 -4.57 -0.44
N SER A 41 12.99 -5.44 0.22
CA SER A 41 13.52 -6.48 1.12
C SER A 41 13.88 -7.74 0.35
N LYS A 42 15.17 -7.94 0.14
CA LYS A 42 15.69 -9.17 -0.46
C LYS A 42 15.23 -10.43 0.30
N LYS A 43 15.15 -10.37 1.62
CA LYS A 43 14.70 -11.50 2.46
C LYS A 43 13.23 -11.86 2.19
N MET A 44 12.35 -10.86 2.00
CA MET A 44 10.96 -11.12 1.64
C MET A 44 10.86 -11.78 0.27
N LEU A 45 11.64 -11.32 -0.69
CA LEU A 45 11.65 -11.91 -2.04
C LEU A 45 12.22 -13.32 -2.06
N GLU A 46 13.20 -13.64 -1.21
CA GLU A 46 13.69 -15.02 -1.06
C GLU A 46 12.58 -15.96 -0.56
N VAL A 47 11.70 -15.49 0.34
CA VAL A 47 10.51 -16.22 0.77
C VAL A 47 9.49 -16.31 -0.36
N ALA A 48 9.25 -15.19 -1.08
CA ALA A 48 8.32 -15.13 -2.21
C ALA A 48 8.68 -16.17 -3.30
N GLU A 49 9.96 -16.23 -3.67
CA GLU A 49 10.45 -17.21 -4.65
C GLU A 49 10.32 -18.65 -4.18
N LYS A 50 10.44 -18.89 -2.87
CA LYS A 50 10.33 -20.25 -2.30
C LYS A 50 8.88 -20.70 -2.14
N GLU A 51 8.00 -19.83 -1.64
CA GLU A 51 6.67 -20.21 -1.17
C GLU A 51 5.56 -19.82 -2.15
N ASN A 52 5.77 -18.77 -2.95
CA ASN A 52 4.78 -18.22 -3.88
C ASN A 52 5.32 -18.14 -5.32
N HIS A 53 6.18 -19.12 -5.68
CA HIS A 53 6.71 -19.20 -7.04
C HIS A 53 5.66 -19.64 -8.05
N HIS A 54 5.63 -18.98 -9.21
CA HIS A 54 4.84 -19.41 -10.36
C HIS A 54 5.50 -18.89 -11.66
N SER A 55 5.40 -19.65 -12.76
CA SER A 55 6.03 -19.30 -14.05
C SER A 55 5.58 -17.97 -14.65
N LYS A 56 4.43 -17.44 -14.21
CA LYS A 56 3.90 -16.14 -14.62
C LYS A 56 4.30 -15.00 -13.70
N ILE A 57 5.02 -15.27 -12.60
CA ILE A 57 5.46 -14.26 -11.64
C ILE A 57 6.95 -14.01 -11.82
N THR A 58 7.32 -12.75 -11.77
CA THR A 58 8.72 -12.30 -11.69
C THR A 58 8.87 -11.40 -10.48
N TYR A 59 9.78 -11.74 -9.57
CA TYR A 59 10.11 -10.92 -8.41
C TYR A 59 11.37 -10.11 -8.68
N LEU A 60 11.33 -8.80 -8.37
CA LEU A 60 12.44 -7.88 -8.57
C LEU A 60 12.79 -7.18 -7.26
N ASN A 61 14.06 -7.25 -6.86
CA ASN A 61 14.52 -6.46 -5.71
C ASN A 61 14.72 -5.01 -6.14
N LEU A 62 13.65 -4.22 -6.05
CA LEU A 62 13.58 -2.87 -6.52
C LEU A 62 12.78 -2.00 -5.54
N PRO A 63 13.32 -0.87 -5.06
CA PRO A 63 12.54 0.09 -4.29
C PRO A 63 11.54 0.81 -5.19
N MET A 64 10.38 1.20 -4.63
CA MET A 64 9.33 1.92 -5.35
C MET A 64 9.80 3.27 -5.93
N GLU A 65 10.82 3.88 -5.36
CA GLU A 65 11.44 5.12 -5.87
C GLU A 65 12.19 4.91 -7.21
N SER A 66 12.41 3.67 -7.61
CA SER A 66 13.18 3.30 -8.81
C SER A 66 12.32 2.70 -9.93
N LEU A 67 11.03 2.97 -9.95
CA LEU A 67 10.09 2.45 -10.97
C LEU A 67 10.48 2.83 -12.40
N SER A 68 11.24 3.92 -12.60
CA SER A 68 11.78 4.31 -13.90
C SER A 68 12.72 3.27 -14.54
N GLN A 69 13.18 2.26 -13.79
CA GLN A 69 13.96 1.15 -14.32
C GLN A 69 13.08 0.07 -14.98
N ILE A 70 11.77 0.11 -14.78
CA ILE A 70 10.82 -0.80 -15.42
C ILE A 70 10.41 -0.18 -16.76
N SER A 71 10.59 -0.92 -17.84
CA SER A 71 10.27 -0.44 -19.21
C SER A 71 8.94 -0.98 -19.75
N GLU A 72 8.38 -2.00 -19.11
CA GLU A 72 7.10 -2.58 -19.54
C GLU A 72 5.90 -1.81 -18.97
N LYS A 73 4.74 -1.99 -19.61
CA LYS A 73 3.47 -1.39 -19.22
C LYS A 73 2.55 -2.43 -18.57
N PHE A 74 1.64 -1.96 -17.74
CA PHE A 74 0.73 -2.80 -16.97
C PHE A 74 -0.72 -2.37 -17.15
N ASP A 75 -1.62 -3.33 -17.08
CA ASP A 75 -3.08 -3.08 -17.08
C ASP A 75 -3.57 -2.73 -15.66
N LEU A 76 -2.81 -3.16 -14.65
CA LEU A 76 -3.13 -2.92 -13.26
C LEU A 76 -1.84 -2.76 -12.46
N VAL A 77 -1.77 -1.70 -11.66
CA VAL A 77 -0.76 -1.53 -10.62
C VAL A 77 -1.45 -1.64 -9.27
N VAL A 78 -0.92 -2.48 -8.39
CA VAL A 78 -1.47 -2.71 -7.05
C VAL A 78 -0.43 -2.35 -6.00
N SER A 79 -0.86 -1.84 -4.85
CA SER A 79 -0.02 -1.72 -3.66
C SER A 79 -0.85 -1.95 -2.41
N SER A 80 -0.43 -2.87 -1.56
CA SER A 80 -1.13 -3.18 -0.32
C SER A 80 -0.31 -2.74 0.90
N LEU A 81 -0.79 -1.71 1.61
CA LEU A 81 -0.19 -1.20 2.85
C LEU A 81 1.32 -0.90 2.75
N ALA A 82 1.79 -0.42 1.59
CA ALA A 82 3.21 -0.17 1.35
C ALA A 82 3.54 1.29 0.96
N ILE A 83 2.64 2.01 0.30
CA ILE A 83 2.97 3.34 -0.25
C ILE A 83 3.24 4.42 0.81
N HIS A 84 2.77 4.25 2.03
CA HIS A 84 3.07 5.19 3.12
C HIS A 84 4.52 5.13 3.60
N TYR A 85 5.31 4.17 3.14
CA TYR A 85 6.76 4.12 3.36
C TYR A 85 7.57 4.92 2.33
N VAL A 86 6.97 5.32 1.22
CA VAL A 86 7.64 6.08 0.16
C VAL A 86 7.72 7.56 0.52
N LYS A 87 8.93 8.13 0.43
CA LYS A 87 9.16 9.55 0.76
C LYS A 87 8.57 10.47 -0.29
N ASP A 88 8.85 10.23 -1.55
CA ASP A 88 8.42 11.05 -2.69
C ASP A 88 7.18 10.44 -3.35
N PHE A 89 6.02 10.76 -2.80
CA PHE A 89 4.75 10.22 -3.28
C PHE A 89 4.36 10.80 -4.64
N GLU A 90 4.69 12.06 -4.92
CA GLU A 90 4.41 12.69 -6.21
C GLU A 90 5.16 11.97 -7.32
N LYS A 91 6.46 11.71 -7.12
CA LYS A 91 7.26 10.95 -8.07
C LYS A 91 6.70 9.53 -8.26
N LEU A 92 6.36 8.82 -7.16
CA LEU A 92 5.78 7.49 -7.23
C LEU A 92 4.52 7.48 -8.09
N VAL A 93 3.60 8.42 -7.84
CA VAL A 93 2.31 8.52 -8.57
C VAL A 93 2.53 8.81 -10.04
N CYS A 94 3.46 9.71 -10.38
CA CYS A 94 3.84 10.00 -11.76
C CYS A 94 4.47 8.78 -12.46
N ASP A 95 5.36 8.07 -11.78
CA ASP A 95 5.99 6.86 -12.32
C ASP A 95 4.93 5.76 -12.56
N VAL A 96 4.01 5.55 -11.63
CA VAL A 96 2.89 4.60 -11.80
C VAL A 96 2.02 4.99 -12.98
N PHE A 97 1.65 6.28 -13.10
CA PHE A 97 0.85 6.76 -14.24
C PHE A 97 1.55 6.44 -15.56
N ASN A 98 2.87 6.65 -15.63
CA ASN A 98 3.66 6.36 -16.81
C ASN A 98 3.82 4.85 -17.09
N LEU A 99 3.67 3.97 -16.11
CA LEU A 99 3.75 2.52 -16.28
C LEU A 99 2.41 1.87 -16.65
N LEU A 100 1.30 2.60 -16.54
CA LEU A 100 0.00 2.07 -16.91
C LEU A 100 -0.23 2.09 -18.43
N ASN A 101 -0.93 1.08 -18.93
CA ASN A 101 -1.56 1.08 -20.22
C ASN A 101 -2.71 2.10 -20.25
N GLU A 102 -3.20 2.43 -21.45
CA GLU A 102 -4.44 3.20 -21.59
C GLU A 102 -5.59 2.49 -20.87
N ASN A 103 -6.36 3.23 -20.06
CA ASN A 103 -7.41 2.69 -19.18
C ASN A 103 -6.89 1.69 -18.11
N GLY A 104 -5.60 1.66 -17.86
CA GLY A 104 -5.04 0.90 -16.74
C GLY A 104 -5.43 1.49 -15.38
N LEU A 105 -5.50 0.64 -14.36
CA LEU A 105 -5.94 1.02 -13.02
C LEU A 105 -4.77 1.02 -12.04
N PHE A 106 -4.81 1.97 -11.10
CA PHE A 106 -3.97 1.97 -9.90
C PHE A 106 -4.86 1.72 -8.68
N VAL A 107 -4.70 0.58 -8.01
CA VAL A 107 -5.46 0.20 -6.82
C VAL A 107 -4.51 0.04 -5.65
N PHE A 108 -4.73 0.81 -4.59
CA PHE A 108 -3.85 0.73 -3.43
C PHE A 108 -4.59 0.86 -2.11
N SER A 109 -3.97 0.33 -1.07
CA SER A 109 -4.34 0.61 0.32
C SER A 109 -3.15 1.19 1.09
N GLN A 110 -3.46 2.03 2.07
CA GLN A 110 -2.46 2.59 2.96
C GLN A 110 -3.04 2.79 4.35
N GLU A 111 -2.19 3.05 5.32
CA GLU A 111 -2.67 3.49 6.63
C GLU A 111 -3.44 4.80 6.48
N HIS A 112 -4.58 4.89 7.16
CA HIS A 112 -5.41 6.09 7.13
C HIS A 112 -4.63 7.30 7.69
N PRO A 113 -4.78 8.51 7.11
CA PRO A 113 -4.09 9.71 7.59
C PRO A 113 -4.28 10.02 9.08
N LEU A 114 -5.42 9.68 9.67
CA LEU A 114 -5.62 9.80 11.12
C LEU A 114 -4.68 8.88 11.93
N ASN A 115 -4.28 7.74 11.38
CA ASN A 115 -3.33 6.84 12.02
C ASN A 115 -1.88 7.31 11.88
N THR A 116 -1.56 7.95 10.75
CA THR A 116 -0.20 8.39 10.47
C THR A 116 0.10 9.81 10.94
N CYS A 117 -0.90 10.63 11.28
CA CYS A 117 -0.69 12.04 11.68
C CYS A 117 0.02 12.18 13.02
N PHE A 118 -0.14 11.20 13.90
CA PHE A 118 0.38 11.27 15.25
C PHE A 118 1.92 11.33 15.26
N SER A 119 2.48 12.34 15.91
CA SER A 119 3.93 12.59 15.92
C SER A 119 4.52 12.66 17.33
N GLU A 120 3.76 13.07 18.33
CA GLU A 120 4.27 13.32 19.68
C GLU A 120 3.22 13.04 20.75
N GLY A 121 3.65 12.53 21.93
CA GLY A 121 2.81 12.28 23.09
C GLY A 121 2.17 10.88 23.09
N GLU A 122 1.08 10.75 23.79
CA GLU A 122 0.34 9.50 23.91
C GLU A 122 -0.68 9.36 22.78
N ARG A 123 -0.59 8.27 22.02
CA ARG A 123 -1.52 7.98 20.90
C ARG A 123 -2.96 7.78 21.37
N TRP A 124 -3.14 7.27 22.60
CA TRP A 124 -4.44 6.93 23.15
C TRP A 124 -4.64 7.57 24.50
N THR A 125 -5.75 8.25 24.69
CA THR A 125 -6.24 8.56 26.03
C THR A 125 -6.89 7.31 26.60
N LYS A 126 -6.47 6.92 27.81
CA LYS A 126 -6.90 5.70 28.47
C LYS A 126 -7.62 6.04 29.80
N ASP A 127 -8.50 5.15 30.24
CA ASP A 127 -9.09 5.21 31.58
C ASP A 127 -8.10 4.68 32.66
N GLU A 128 -8.52 4.71 33.91
CA GLU A 128 -7.73 4.21 35.04
C GLU A 128 -7.41 2.70 34.95
N LYS A 129 -8.18 1.95 34.17
CA LYS A 129 -8.01 0.51 33.92
C LYS A 129 -7.14 0.21 32.71
N GLY A 130 -6.71 1.25 31.96
CA GLY A 130 -5.91 1.12 30.77
C GLY A 130 -6.71 0.92 29.46
N ASN A 131 -8.05 0.99 29.50
CA ASN A 131 -8.89 0.88 28.31
C ASN A 131 -8.74 2.13 27.45
N LYS A 132 -8.64 1.97 26.12
CA LYS A 132 -8.57 3.08 25.17
C LYS A 132 -9.93 3.79 25.09
N LEU A 133 -9.97 5.08 25.40
CA LEU A 133 -11.17 5.93 25.31
C LEU A 133 -11.22 6.72 24.02
N PHE A 134 -10.11 7.36 23.66
CA PHE A 134 -10.01 8.24 22.50
C PHE A 134 -8.67 8.08 21.81
N ALA A 135 -8.67 8.17 20.47
CA ALA A 135 -7.46 8.37 19.70
C ALA A 135 -7.06 9.85 19.72
N ASN A 136 -5.83 10.15 20.10
CA ASN A 136 -5.31 11.51 20.09
C ASN A 136 -4.77 11.84 18.70
N ILE A 137 -5.19 12.97 18.15
CA ILE A 137 -4.76 13.46 16.85
C ILE A 137 -3.80 14.63 17.06
N SER A 138 -2.63 14.57 16.42
CA SER A 138 -1.67 15.67 16.44
C SER A 138 -1.09 15.89 15.05
N ASN A 139 -0.82 17.18 14.72
CA ASN A 139 -0.11 17.57 13.49
C ASN A 139 -0.69 16.99 12.17
N TYR A 140 -2.02 16.76 12.10
CA TYR A 140 -2.68 16.24 10.90
C TYR A 140 -2.44 17.09 9.65
N SER A 141 -2.43 18.42 9.80
CA SER A 141 -2.28 19.34 8.66
C SER A 141 -0.84 19.48 8.15
N THR A 142 0.12 18.78 8.78
CA THR A 142 1.54 18.89 8.44
C THR A 142 2.05 17.57 7.88
N ASP A 143 2.20 17.51 6.57
CA ASP A 143 2.81 16.37 5.89
C ASP A 143 4.27 16.20 6.33
N GLY A 144 4.76 14.96 6.35
CA GLY A 144 6.16 14.71 6.68
C GLY A 144 6.42 13.34 7.30
N VAL A 145 7.67 13.14 7.67
CA VAL A 145 8.13 11.88 8.27
C VAL A 145 7.51 11.68 9.65
N ARG A 146 7.15 10.43 9.94
CA ARG A 146 6.75 9.93 11.25
C ARG A 146 7.58 8.69 11.57
N GLU A 147 8.10 8.63 12.78
CA GLU A 147 8.75 7.43 13.27
C GLU A 147 7.73 6.61 14.05
N SER A 148 7.58 5.36 13.70
CA SER A 148 6.72 4.44 14.43
C SER A 148 7.50 3.22 14.89
N VAL A 149 7.21 2.77 16.10
CA VAL A 149 7.64 1.45 16.56
C VAL A 149 6.66 0.44 15.96
N TRP A 150 7.18 -0.44 15.12
CA TRP A 150 6.44 -1.59 14.63
C TRP A 150 7.19 -2.84 15.08
N PHE A 151 7.29 -3.93 14.31
CA PHE A 151 8.11 -5.10 14.69
C PHE A 151 9.61 -4.76 14.83
N ILE A 152 10.06 -3.64 14.26
CA ILE A 152 11.42 -3.11 14.31
C ILE A 152 11.33 -1.64 14.69
N ASP A 153 12.21 -1.19 15.57
CA ASP A 153 12.32 0.23 15.94
C ASP A 153 12.78 1.07 14.76
N GLY A 154 12.27 2.30 14.65
CA GLY A 154 12.73 3.29 13.69
C GLY A 154 12.18 3.11 12.27
N VAL A 155 11.05 2.42 12.09
CA VAL A 155 10.38 2.38 10.79
C VAL A 155 9.81 3.75 10.46
N LYS A 156 10.34 4.37 9.40
CA LYS A 156 9.87 5.66 8.92
C LYS A 156 8.64 5.50 8.04
N LYS A 157 7.58 6.21 8.39
CA LYS A 157 6.38 6.39 7.58
C LYS A 157 6.27 7.85 7.18
N TYR A 158 5.59 8.12 6.09
CA TYR A 158 5.37 9.49 5.62
C TYR A 158 3.89 9.80 5.70
N HIS A 159 3.55 10.62 6.71
CA HIS A 159 2.20 11.15 6.85
C HIS A 159 1.92 12.12 5.70
N ARG A 160 0.73 11.99 5.13
CA ARG A 160 0.14 12.89 4.15
C ARG A 160 -1.30 13.12 4.53
N THR A 161 -1.76 14.35 4.42
CA THR A 161 -3.18 14.62 4.59
C THR A 161 -3.99 13.90 3.50
N PHE A 162 -5.27 13.68 3.76
CA PHE A 162 -6.15 13.08 2.77
C PHE A 162 -6.20 13.93 1.48
N SER A 163 -6.24 15.27 1.63
CA SER A 163 -6.19 16.19 0.49
C SER A 163 -4.88 16.10 -0.28
N SER A 164 -3.72 15.97 0.38
CA SER A 164 -2.44 15.79 -0.30
C SER A 164 -2.43 14.53 -1.16
N ILE A 165 -2.94 13.40 -0.63
CA ILE A 165 -3.03 12.13 -1.36
C ILE A 165 -3.89 12.27 -2.60
N ILE A 166 -5.11 12.76 -2.45
CA ILE A 166 -6.08 12.88 -3.55
C ILE A 166 -5.60 13.87 -4.61
N ASN A 167 -5.12 15.04 -4.20
CA ASN A 167 -4.66 16.06 -5.13
C ASN A 167 -3.43 15.60 -5.92
N THR A 168 -2.50 14.88 -5.31
CA THR A 168 -1.35 14.30 -6.02
C THR A 168 -1.79 13.35 -7.14
N LEU A 169 -2.76 12.47 -6.88
CA LEU A 169 -3.30 11.57 -7.90
C LEU A 169 -3.96 12.36 -9.06
N VAL A 170 -4.81 13.31 -8.73
CA VAL A 170 -5.53 14.13 -9.73
C VAL A 170 -4.56 14.96 -10.58
N LEU A 171 -3.55 15.57 -9.95
CA LEU A 171 -2.53 16.38 -10.65
C LEU A 171 -1.64 15.53 -11.57
N ALA A 172 -1.42 14.26 -11.25
CA ALA A 172 -0.70 13.32 -12.11
C ALA A 172 -1.55 12.79 -13.29
N GLY A 173 -2.85 13.11 -13.34
CA GLY A 173 -3.75 12.74 -14.43
C GLY A 173 -4.71 11.58 -14.13
N PHE A 174 -4.72 11.06 -12.90
CA PHE A 174 -5.68 10.02 -12.52
C PHE A 174 -7.09 10.58 -12.32
N SER A 175 -8.09 9.80 -12.71
CA SER A 175 -9.47 9.96 -12.26
C SER A 175 -9.73 9.03 -11.08
N ILE A 176 -10.31 9.55 -10.01
CA ILE A 176 -10.64 8.75 -8.83
C ILE A 176 -11.98 8.05 -9.07
N GLU A 177 -11.95 6.75 -9.23
CA GLU A 177 -13.17 5.95 -9.45
C GLU A 177 -13.86 5.58 -8.14
N LYS A 178 -13.08 5.19 -7.13
CA LYS A 178 -13.61 4.75 -5.85
C LYS A 178 -12.62 4.97 -4.71
N LEU A 179 -13.17 5.36 -3.57
CA LEU A 179 -12.47 5.44 -2.30
C LEU A 179 -13.28 4.68 -1.25
N ILE A 180 -12.60 3.86 -0.44
CA ILE A 180 -13.22 3.11 0.65
C ILE A 180 -12.41 3.30 1.93
N GLU A 181 -13.10 3.66 2.99
CA GLU A 181 -12.62 3.54 4.37
C GLU A 181 -13.29 2.30 4.97
N PRO A 182 -12.56 1.16 5.06
CA PRO A 182 -13.17 -0.10 5.47
C PRO A 182 -13.56 -0.06 6.95
N ILE A 183 -14.73 -0.61 7.25
CA ILE A 183 -15.17 -0.85 8.62
C ILE A 183 -14.86 -2.32 8.93
N PRO A 184 -14.32 -2.65 10.12
CA PRO A 184 -14.13 -4.02 10.54
C PRO A 184 -15.43 -4.81 10.48
N THR A 185 -15.38 -6.06 10.04
CA THR A 185 -16.55 -6.95 10.07
C THR A 185 -16.86 -7.37 11.50
N GLU A 186 -18.11 -7.76 11.78
CA GLU A 186 -18.49 -8.25 13.11
C GLU A 186 -17.64 -9.46 13.54
N GLU A 187 -17.31 -10.36 12.61
CA GLU A 187 -16.42 -11.50 12.85
C GLU A 187 -15.02 -11.05 13.28
N LEU A 188 -14.44 -10.05 12.59
CA LEU A 188 -13.14 -9.50 12.93
C LEU A 188 -13.14 -8.81 14.30
N LEU A 189 -14.23 -8.11 14.65
CA LEU A 189 -14.39 -7.48 15.96
C LEU A 189 -14.58 -8.50 17.10
N LEU A 190 -15.15 -9.67 16.81
CA LEU A 190 -15.24 -10.77 17.78
C LEU A 190 -13.88 -11.44 18.02
N GLU A 191 -13.06 -11.57 16.99
CA GLU A 191 -11.70 -12.14 17.08
C GLU A 191 -10.69 -11.15 17.67
N PHE A 192 -10.84 -9.88 17.33
CA PHE A 192 -9.95 -8.79 17.76
C PHE A 192 -10.76 -7.60 18.31
N PRO A 193 -11.27 -7.69 19.55
CA PRO A 193 -12.16 -6.67 20.13
C PRO A 193 -11.49 -5.30 20.38
N ASP A 194 -10.17 -5.22 20.28
CA ASP A 194 -9.38 -3.99 20.45
C ASP A 194 -9.15 -3.21 19.15
N HIS A 195 -9.77 -3.65 18.05
CA HIS A 195 -9.66 -2.95 16.74
C HIS A 195 -10.62 -1.79 16.60
#